data_81c63288d183a78650a2c89e6a6dd250
#
_entry.id   81c63288d183a78650a2c89e6a6dd250
#
_cell.length_a   1.000
_cell.length_b   1.000
_cell.length_c   1.000
_cell.angle_alpha   90.00
_cell.angle_beta   90.00
_cell.angle_gamma   90.00
#
_symmetry.space_group_name_H-M   'P 1'
#
loop_
_entity.id
_entity.type
_entity.pdbx_description
1 polymer ?
#
loop_
_entity_poly.entity_id
_entity_poly.type
_entity_poly.pdbx_seq_one_letter_code
_entity_poly.pdbx_strand_id
1 'polypeptide(L)'
;MWIADSWKDYEILDCSGGEKLERWGNYLLVRPDPQVIWDTPKKNRGWKEMNGHYHRSKKGGGVWEFFSLPQQWQIHYGSLTFNLKPFSFKHTGLCPEQATNWDWFSEKIKNAGRPVKVLNLFAYTGGATLAAAAAGAQVTHVDASKGMVTWAKENAVSSGLGDAPIRWLVDDCVKFVEREIRRGNTYDAIIMDPPSYGRGPKGEIWKIEDMIHPLIKLCTKILSKDALFFLVNSYTTGLAPAVLTYMISTELKPWNGHVDSQEIGLPVTDSGLVLPCGASGRWERD
;
A
#
# COMPACT_ATOMS: atom_id res chain seq x y z
N MET A 1 13.98 9.73 3.22
CA MET A 1 13.18 8.81 2.39
C MET A 1 13.35 7.40 2.90
N TRP A 2 12.27 6.65 3.07
CA TRP A 2 12.32 5.21 3.38
C TRP A 2 12.30 4.41 2.09
N ILE A 3 13.23 3.48 1.94
CA ILE A 3 13.47 2.76 0.69
C ILE A 3 13.09 1.29 0.87
N ALA A 4 12.30 0.76 -0.05
CA ALA A 4 11.95 -0.66 -0.09
C ALA A 4 13.00 -1.42 -0.92
N ASP A 5 14.15 -1.72 -0.31
CA ASP A 5 15.34 -2.30 -0.95
C ASP A 5 15.55 -3.80 -0.68
N SER A 6 14.63 -4.42 0.07
CA SER A 6 14.77 -5.84 0.44
C SER A 6 14.09 -6.82 -0.53
N TRP A 7 13.53 -6.33 -1.62
CA TRP A 7 12.94 -7.17 -2.66
C TRP A 7 13.97 -8.03 -3.38
N LYS A 8 13.62 -9.31 -3.62
CA LYS A 8 14.36 -10.23 -4.48
C LYS A 8 13.62 -10.51 -5.80
N ASP A 9 12.31 -10.62 -5.73
CA ASP A 9 11.46 -10.95 -6.88
C ASP A 9 10.94 -9.71 -7.63
N TYR A 10 11.24 -8.52 -7.14
CA TYR A 10 10.84 -7.27 -7.77
C TYR A 10 12.02 -6.30 -7.89
N GLU A 11 12.08 -5.53 -8.98
CA GLU A 11 13.15 -4.58 -9.23
C GLU A 11 12.68 -3.52 -10.25
N ILE A 12 13.03 -2.26 -10.03
CA ILE A 12 13.01 -1.25 -11.10
C ILE A 12 14.37 -1.27 -11.77
N LEU A 13 14.41 -1.66 -13.03
CA LEU A 13 15.65 -1.69 -13.81
C LEU A 13 16.05 -0.29 -14.27
N ASP A 14 15.10 0.46 -14.81
CA ASP A 14 15.32 1.81 -15.34
C ASP A 14 14.00 2.61 -15.33
N CYS A 15 14.07 3.93 -15.40
CA CYS A 15 12.92 4.79 -15.55
C CYS A 15 13.28 6.06 -16.35
N SER A 16 12.47 6.37 -17.36
CA SER A 16 12.68 7.52 -18.26
C SER A 16 11.44 7.79 -19.10
N GLY A 17 11.26 9.05 -19.48
CA GLY A 17 10.23 9.45 -20.44
C GLY A 17 8.81 9.11 -19.98
N GLY A 18 8.50 9.27 -18.71
CA GLY A 18 7.17 9.01 -18.15
C GLY A 18 6.88 7.54 -17.86
N GLU A 19 7.88 6.64 -17.98
CA GLU A 19 7.72 5.21 -17.83
C GLU A 19 8.77 4.60 -16.91
N LYS A 20 8.44 3.46 -16.34
CA LYS A 20 9.38 2.61 -15.60
C LYS A 20 9.41 1.20 -16.19
N LEU A 21 10.62 0.65 -16.28
CA LEU A 21 10.90 -0.72 -16.64
C LEU A 21 11.10 -1.54 -15.37
N GLU A 22 10.24 -2.51 -15.15
CA GLU A 22 10.21 -3.30 -13.92
C GLU A 22 10.38 -4.78 -14.21
N ARG A 23 11.08 -5.47 -13.33
CA ARG A 23 11.09 -6.94 -13.25
C ARG A 23 10.14 -7.40 -12.13
N TRP A 24 9.20 -8.26 -12.49
CA TRP A 24 8.23 -8.88 -11.61
C TRP A 24 8.40 -10.41 -11.67
N GLY A 25 9.22 -10.95 -10.79
CA GLY A 25 9.67 -12.34 -10.91
C GLY A 25 10.49 -12.55 -12.16
N ASN A 26 10.00 -13.36 -13.09
CA ASN A 26 10.64 -13.65 -14.36
C ASN A 26 10.18 -12.75 -15.53
N TYR A 27 9.30 -11.78 -15.27
CA TYR A 27 8.66 -10.99 -16.32
C TYR A 27 9.02 -9.51 -16.23
N LEU A 28 9.24 -8.91 -17.38
CA LEU A 28 9.51 -7.50 -17.53
C LEU A 28 8.23 -6.75 -17.94
N LEU A 29 7.91 -5.70 -17.22
CA LEU A 29 6.77 -4.83 -17.53
C LEU A 29 7.24 -3.39 -17.72
N VAL A 30 6.64 -2.70 -18.68
CA VAL A 30 6.75 -1.25 -18.83
C VAL A 30 5.42 -0.63 -18.46
N ARG A 31 5.44 0.26 -17.49
CA ARG A 31 4.25 0.96 -17.00
C ARG A 31 4.51 2.46 -16.88
N PRO A 32 3.49 3.31 -17.12
CA PRO A 32 3.63 4.74 -16.93
C PRO A 32 3.79 5.09 -15.44
N ASP A 33 4.64 6.08 -15.19
CA ASP A 33 4.80 6.67 -13.86
C ASP A 33 4.85 8.20 -14.00
N PRO A 34 3.91 8.94 -13.40
CA PRO A 34 3.85 10.40 -13.53
C PRO A 34 4.98 11.13 -12.80
N GLN A 35 5.70 10.46 -11.90
CA GLN A 35 6.88 11.04 -11.25
C GLN A 35 8.09 11.08 -12.17
N VAL A 36 8.13 10.26 -13.21
CA VAL A 36 9.24 10.15 -14.15
C VAL A 36 9.13 11.25 -15.22
N ILE A 37 9.45 12.47 -14.83
CA ILE A 37 9.40 13.65 -15.71
C ILE A 37 10.72 13.94 -16.46
N TRP A 38 11.76 13.16 -16.17
CA TRP A 38 13.05 13.22 -16.86
C TRP A 38 13.07 12.31 -18.09
N ASP A 39 13.93 12.67 -19.04
CA ASP A 39 14.15 11.92 -20.28
C ASP A 39 15.63 11.57 -20.40
N THR A 40 15.96 10.34 -20.08
CA THR A 40 17.30 9.77 -20.14
C THR A 40 17.37 8.67 -21.20
N PRO A 41 18.55 8.38 -21.79
CA PRO A 41 18.65 7.33 -22.79
C PRO A 41 18.24 5.95 -22.24
N LYS A 42 17.27 5.33 -22.88
CA LYS A 42 16.76 3.97 -22.56
C LYS A 42 17.72 2.89 -23.07
N LYS A 43 18.84 2.69 -22.38
CA LYS A 43 19.92 1.76 -22.77
C LYS A 43 19.67 0.32 -22.35
N ASN A 44 18.84 0.08 -21.33
CA ASN A 44 18.54 -1.26 -20.84
C ASN A 44 17.84 -2.09 -21.95
N ARG A 45 18.30 -3.31 -22.17
CA ARG A 45 17.69 -4.22 -23.15
C ARG A 45 16.23 -4.54 -22.84
N GLY A 46 15.86 -4.54 -21.58
CA GLY A 46 14.49 -4.78 -21.14
C GLY A 46 13.44 -3.89 -21.77
N TRP A 47 13.81 -2.66 -22.18
CA TRP A 47 12.92 -1.77 -22.95
C TRP A 47 12.47 -2.33 -24.30
N LYS A 48 13.20 -3.31 -24.85
CA LYS A 48 12.89 -4.01 -26.10
C LYS A 48 12.43 -5.46 -25.88
N GLU A 49 12.66 -6.00 -24.70
CA GLU A 49 12.41 -7.40 -24.35
C GLU A 49 11.31 -7.55 -23.28
N MET A 50 10.49 -6.49 -23.06
CA MET A 50 9.41 -6.54 -22.10
C MET A 50 8.36 -7.60 -22.47
N ASN A 51 7.73 -8.18 -21.44
CA ASN A 51 6.64 -9.15 -21.57
C ASN A 51 5.26 -8.51 -21.64
N GLY A 52 5.14 -7.29 -21.12
CA GLY A 52 3.92 -6.49 -21.17
C GLY A 52 4.23 -5.00 -21.10
N HIS A 53 3.40 -4.20 -21.77
CA HIS A 53 3.50 -2.75 -21.80
C HIS A 53 2.12 -2.13 -21.65
N TYR A 54 1.94 -1.26 -20.67
CA TYR A 54 0.71 -0.49 -20.53
C TYR A 54 0.84 0.86 -21.21
N HIS A 55 0.07 1.07 -22.26
CA HIS A 55 0.01 2.32 -23.01
C HIS A 55 -1.06 3.24 -22.47
N ARG A 56 -0.67 4.40 -21.95
CA ARG A 56 -1.60 5.41 -21.45
C ARG A 56 -2.30 6.15 -22.59
N SER A 57 -3.61 6.27 -22.50
CA SER A 57 -4.40 7.09 -23.42
C SER A 57 -4.37 8.57 -23.03
N LYS A 58 -4.34 9.45 -24.01
CA LYS A 58 -4.47 10.91 -23.80
C LYS A 58 -5.84 11.32 -23.23
N LYS A 59 -6.85 10.49 -23.40
CA LYS A 59 -8.24 10.71 -22.93
C LYS A 59 -8.52 10.09 -21.54
N GLY A 60 -7.49 9.57 -20.87
CA GLY A 60 -7.61 8.81 -19.63
C GLY A 60 -7.70 7.30 -19.87
N GLY A 61 -7.27 6.52 -18.86
CA GLY A 61 -7.14 5.07 -19.00
C GLY A 61 -5.98 4.66 -19.91
N GLY A 62 -6.09 3.51 -20.54
CA GLY A 62 -5.08 2.95 -21.44
C GLY A 62 -5.34 1.48 -21.70
N VAL A 63 -4.40 0.84 -22.38
CA VAL A 63 -4.48 -0.57 -22.78
C VAL A 63 -3.17 -1.29 -22.50
N TRP A 64 -3.27 -2.56 -22.12
CA TRP A 64 -2.14 -3.46 -22.03
C TRP A 64 -1.83 -4.06 -23.40
N GLU A 65 -0.57 -4.07 -23.78
CA GLU A 65 -0.03 -4.86 -24.88
C GLU A 65 0.77 -6.01 -24.28
N PHE A 66 0.46 -7.24 -24.68
CA PHE A 66 1.11 -8.45 -24.16
C PHE A 66 1.96 -9.09 -25.23
N PHE A 67 3.22 -9.44 -24.88
CA PHE A 67 4.14 -10.13 -25.79
C PHE A 67 4.33 -11.59 -25.38
N SER A 68 4.60 -11.84 -24.10
CA SER A 68 4.75 -13.21 -23.57
C SER A 68 4.56 -13.16 -22.06
N LEU A 69 3.37 -12.76 -21.64
CA LEU A 69 3.03 -12.63 -20.22
C LEU A 69 1.92 -13.63 -19.88
N PRO A 70 2.05 -14.42 -18.80
CA PRO A 70 0.96 -15.28 -18.35
C PRO A 70 -0.21 -14.42 -17.84
N GLN A 71 -1.39 -15.00 -17.78
CA GLN A 71 -2.56 -14.31 -17.24
C GLN A 71 -2.41 -14.00 -15.76
N GLN A 72 -1.67 -14.85 -15.04
CA GLN A 72 -1.38 -14.70 -13.60
C GLN A 72 -0.03 -15.34 -13.28
N TRP A 73 0.72 -14.75 -12.36
CA TRP A 73 1.96 -15.31 -11.81
C TRP A 73 2.11 -14.88 -10.35
N GLN A 74 3.16 -15.35 -9.69
CA GLN A 74 3.44 -15.05 -8.29
C GLN A 74 4.81 -14.45 -8.10
N ILE A 75 4.93 -13.57 -7.11
CA ILE A 75 6.19 -13.12 -6.54
C ILE A 75 6.15 -13.23 -5.02
N HIS A 76 7.33 -13.20 -4.41
CA HIS A 76 7.49 -13.40 -2.97
C HIS A 76 8.18 -12.21 -2.32
N TYR A 77 7.77 -11.93 -1.08
CA TYR A 77 8.48 -11.04 -0.17
C TYR A 77 8.59 -11.71 1.20
N GLY A 78 9.82 -12.17 1.57
CA GLY A 78 9.98 -13.01 2.76
C GLY A 78 9.08 -14.26 2.68
N SER A 79 8.24 -14.46 3.66
CA SER A 79 7.27 -15.58 3.69
C SER A 79 5.97 -15.29 2.92
N LEU A 80 5.78 -14.10 2.41
CA LEU A 80 4.56 -13.70 1.72
C LEU A 80 4.61 -14.06 0.24
N THR A 81 3.48 -14.50 -0.30
CA THR A 81 3.27 -14.79 -1.71
C THR A 81 2.14 -13.94 -2.26
N PHE A 82 2.41 -13.22 -3.33
CA PHE A 82 1.45 -12.36 -3.99
C PHE A 82 1.09 -12.88 -5.38
N ASN A 83 -0.20 -13.06 -5.63
CA ASN A 83 -0.72 -13.38 -6.95
C ASN A 83 -0.84 -12.08 -7.75
N LEU A 84 -0.24 -12.04 -8.92
CA LEU A 84 -0.20 -10.88 -9.78
C LEU A 84 -0.92 -11.16 -11.09
N LYS A 85 -1.60 -10.16 -11.61
CA LYS A 85 -2.19 -10.15 -12.96
C LYS A 85 -2.37 -8.72 -13.41
N PRO A 86 -2.16 -8.41 -14.69
CA PRO A 86 -2.59 -7.14 -15.25
C PRO A 86 -4.11 -7.02 -15.12
N PHE A 87 -4.57 -5.87 -14.65
CA PHE A 87 -5.99 -5.58 -14.58
C PHE A 87 -6.23 -4.09 -14.84
N SER A 88 -7.40 -3.59 -14.49
CA SER A 88 -7.81 -2.21 -14.75
C SER A 88 -6.68 -1.19 -14.64
N PHE A 89 -6.51 -0.39 -15.66
CA PHE A 89 -5.42 0.57 -15.78
C PHE A 89 -4.03 -0.12 -15.76
N LYS A 90 -3.03 0.55 -15.20
CA LYS A 90 -1.65 0.05 -15.12
C LYS A 90 -1.37 -0.91 -13.96
N HIS A 91 -2.39 -1.34 -13.23
CA HIS A 91 -2.22 -2.09 -11.99
C HIS A 91 -1.89 -3.56 -12.21
N THR A 92 -1.12 -4.13 -11.29
CA THR A 92 -0.70 -5.55 -11.29
C THR A 92 -1.16 -6.29 -10.03
N GLY A 93 -1.69 -5.56 -9.06
CA GLY A 93 -2.17 -6.10 -7.78
C GLY A 93 -1.23 -5.92 -6.59
N LEU A 94 -0.15 -5.15 -6.74
CA LEU A 94 0.79 -4.91 -5.64
C LEU A 94 1.45 -3.53 -5.76
N CYS A 95 1.74 -2.93 -4.60
CA CYS A 95 2.55 -1.72 -4.45
C CYS A 95 3.86 -2.08 -3.73
N PRO A 96 4.94 -2.41 -4.47
CA PRO A 96 6.17 -2.91 -3.87
C PRO A 96 6.86 -1.95 -2.91
N GLU A 97 6.72 -0.66 -3.11
CA GLU A 97 7.25 0.39 -2.24
C GLU A 97 6.72 0.32 -0.81
N GLN A 98 5.55 -0.29 -0.61
CA GLN A 98 4.96 -0.47 0.71
C GLN A 98 5.73 -1.46 1.59
N ALA A 99 6.64 -2.25 1.03
CA ALA A 99 7.43 -3.21 1.79
C ALA A 99 8.26 -2.53 2.92
N THR A 100 8.69 -1.29 2.74
CA THR A 100 9.38 -0.56 3.80
C THR A 100 8.48 -0.31 5.02
N ASN A 101 7.18 -0.14 4.82
CA ASN A 101 6.19 -0.03 5.90
C ASN A 101 5.90 -1.41 6.51
N TRP A 102 5.80 -2.47 5.69
CA TRP A 102 5.58 -3.83 6.19
C TRP A 102 6.69 -4.27 7.14
N ASP A 103 7.95 -4.00 6.80
CA ASP A 103 9.10 -4.34 7.65
C ASP A 103 9.04 -3.56 8.97
N TRP A 104 8.76 -2.26 8.91
CA TRP A 104 8.67 -1.41 10.08
C TRP A 104 7.58 -1.87 11.06
N PHE A 105 6.35 -2.05 10.63
CA PHE A 105 5.28 -2.40 11.56
C PHE A 105 5.32 -3.89 11.97
N SER A 106 5.84 -4.77 11.12
CA SER A 106 6.00 -6.19 11.45
C SER A 106 6.96 -6.37 12.64
N GLU A 107 8.05 -5.63 12.67
CA GLU A 107 8.98 -5.63 13.81
C GLU A 107 8.30 -5.16 15.10
N LYS A 108 7.51 -4.09 15.03
CA LYS A 108 6.75 -3.60 16.19
C LYS A 108 5.74 -4.61 16.70
N ILE A 109 5.02 -5.27 15.82
CA ILE A 109 4.05 -6.32 16.18
C ILE A 109 4.77 -7.49 16.86
N LYS A 110 5.87 -7.98 16.29
CA LYS A 110 6.65 -9.10 16.86
C LYS A 110 7.21 -8.77 18.24
N ASN A 111 7.62 -7.52 18.46
CA ASN A 111 8.25 -7.07 19.69
C ASN A 111 7.26 -6.54 20.75
N ALA A 112 5.96 -6.52 20.45
CA ALA A 112 4.94 -5.97 21.35
C ALA A 112 4.79 -6.75 22.67
N GLY A 113 5.13 -8.05 22.69
CA GLY A 113 5.01 -8.91 23.88
C GLY A 113 3.57 -9.18 24.31
N ARG A 114 2.59 -8.88 23.47
CA ARG A 114 1.16 -9.05 23.71
C ARG A 114 0.40 -9.23 22.38
N PRO A 115 -0.84 -9.74 22.42
CA PRO A 115 -1.70 -9.74 21.23
C PRO A 115 -1.91 -8.31 20.69
N VAL A 116 -1.84 -8.17 19.37
CA VAL A 116 -2.01 -6.89 18.67
C VAL A 116 -3.18 -6.99 17.70
N LYS A 117 -4.11 -6.05 17.81
CA LYS A 117 -5.24 -5.90 16.87
C LYS A 117 -4.93 -4.78 15.90
N VAL A 118 -4.87 -5.10 14.62
CA VAL A 118 -4.58 -4.15 13.53
C VAL A 118 -5.81 -3.94 12.66
N LEU A 119 -6.16 -2.69 12.41
CA LEU A 119 -7.15 -2.29 11.42
C LEU A 119 -6.44 -1.78 10.18
N ASN A 120 -6.72 -2.39 9.02
CA ASN A 120 -6.22 -1.95 7.72
C ASN A 120 -7.38 -1.42 6.87
N LEU A 121 -7.40 -0.12 6.61
CA LEU A 121 -8.40 0.60 5.82
C LEU A 121 -7.87 0.87 4.42
N PHE A 122 -8.75 0.82 3.40
CA PHE A 122 -8.37 0.85 1.98
C PHE A 122 -7.35 -0.24 1.66
N ALA A 123 -7.68 -1.45 2.11
CA ALA A 123 -6.68 -2.50 2.28
C ALA A 123 -6.25 -3.18 0.97
N TYR A 124 -6.90 -2.88 -0.16
CA TYR A 124 -6.53 -3.32 -1.50
C TYR A 124 -6.39 -4.85 -1.59
N THR A 125 -5.30 -5.34 -2.16
CA THR A 125 -5.01 -6.78 -2.30
C THR A 125 -4.32 -7.40 -1.09
N GLY A 126 -4.24 -6.65 0.03
CA GLY A 126 -3.88 -7.17 1.34
C GLY A 126 -2.40 -7.23 1.67
N GLY A 127 -1.51 -6.51 0.98
CA GLY A 127 -0.09 -6.52 1.30
C GLY A 127 0.20 -6.22 2.77
N ALA A 128 -0.32 -5.12 3.29
CA ALA A 128 -0.17 -4.76 4.71
C ALA A 128 -0.90 -5.73 5.65
N THR A 129 -2.07 -6.22 5.25
CA THR A 129 -2.83 -7.23 6.02
C THR A 129 -2.02 -8.50 6.21
N LEU A 130 -1.42 -9.02 5.14
CA LEU A 130 -0.63 -10.24 5.18
C LEU A 130 0.65 -10.05 6.01
N ALA A 131 1.33 -8.92 5.85
CA ALA A 131 2.53 -8.62 6.63
C ALA A 131 2.23 -8.55 8.13
N ALA A 132 1.13 -7.88 8.52
CA ALA A 132 0.70 -7.80 9.91
C ALA A 132 0.29 -9.17 10.46
N ALA A 133 -0.47 -9.96 9.70
CA ALA A 133 -0.87 -11.31 10.11
C ALA A 133 0.31 -12.26 10.24
N ALA A 134 1.28 -12.21 9.32
CA ALA A 134 2.51 -13.00 9.40
C ALA A 134 3.37 -12.63 10.61
N ALA A 135 3.29 -11.37 11.07
CA ALA A 135 3.93 -10.91 12.29
C ALA A 135 3.20 -11.32 13.57
N GLY A 136 2.02 -11.95 13.47
CA GLY A 136 1.23 -12.47 14.59
C GLY A 136 0.04 -11.61 15.02
N ALA A 137 -0.31 -10.56 14.27
CA ALA A 137 -1.46 -9.73 14.59
C ALA A 137 -2.80 -10.38 14.23
N GLN A 138 -3.85 -9.99 14.95
CA GLN A 138 -5.22 -10.13 14.50
C GLN A 138 -5.55 -8.93 13.61
N VAL A 139 -5.98 -9.17 12.39
CA VAL A 139 -6.17 -8.11 11.41
C VAL A 139 -7.63 -7.99 10.99
N THR A 140 -8.14 -6.77 10.95
CA THR A 140 -9.39 -6.43 10.28
C THR A 140 -9.06 -5.72 8.98
N HIS A 141 -9.40 -6.36 7.86
CA HIS A 141 -9.16 -5.91 6.49
C HIS A 141 -10.43 -5.31 5.91
N VAL A 142 -10.40 -4.03 5.57
CA VAL A 142 -11.57 -3.30 5.04
C VAL A 142 -11.23 -2.68 3.70
N ASP A 143 -11.98 -3.04 2.68
CA ASP A 143 -11.93 -2.42 1.35
C ASP A 143 -13.33 -2.37 0.74
N ALA A 144 -13.61 -1.31 -0.01
CA ALA A 144 -14.92 -1.14 -0.65
C ALA A 144 -15.14 -2.07 -1.86
N SER A 145 -14.08 -2.61 -2.44
CA SER A 145 -14.12 -3.48 -3.61
C SER A 145 -14.16 -4.96 -3.21
N LYS A 146 -15.25 -5.63 -3.54
CA LYS A 146 -15.37 -7.09 -3.36
C LYS A 146 -14.26 -7.85 -4.09
N GLY A 147 -13.92 -7.42 -5.30
CA GLY A 147 -12.84 -8.05 -6.09
C GLY A 147 -11.48 -7.96 -5.40
N MET A 148 -11.17 -6.82 -4.79
CA MET A 148 -9.91 -6.64 -4.05
C MET A 148 -9.87 -7.48 -2.78
N VAL A 149 -10.97 -7.56 -2.03
CA VAL A 149 -11.06 -8.42 -0.83
C VAL A 149 -10.92 -9.90 -1.22
N THR A 150 -11.53 -10.34 -2.32
CA THR A 150 -11.35 -11.70 -2.82
C THR A 150 -9.90 -11.98 -3.17
N TRP A 151 -9.26 -11.07 -3.88
CA TRP A 151 -7.83 -11.18 -4.24
C TRP A 151 -6.93 -11.22 -3.00
N ALA A 152 -7.21 -10.39 -2.00
CA ALA A 152 -6.49 -10.41 -0.73
C ALA A 152 -6.60 -11.77 0.00
N LYS A 153 -7.79 -12.39 -0.03
CA LYS A 153 -7.97 -13.76 0.51
C LYS A 153 -7.15 -14.79 -0.24
N GLU A 154 -7.09 -14.70 -1.57
CA GLU A 154 -6.26 -15.57 -2.41
C GLU A 154 -4.78 -15.42 -2.05
N ASN A 155 -4.31 -14.17 -1.87
CA ASN A 155 -2.95 -13.89 -1.41
C ASN A 155 -2.68 -14.47 -0.02
N ALA A 156 -3.65 -14.41 0.89
CA ALA A 156 -3.53 -15.01 2.22
C ALA A 156 -3.37 -16.54 2.13
N VAL A 157 -4.18 -17.21 1.33
CA VAL A 157 -4.07 -18.66 1.09
C VAL A 157 -2.70 -19.01 0.50
N SER A 158 -2.26 -18.29 -0.54
CA SER A 158 -0.96 -18.50 -1.19
C SER A 158 0.22 -18.26 -0.24
N SER A 159 0.05 -17.40 0.76
CA SER A 159 1.06 -17.11 1.80
C SER A 159 1.01 -18.06 2.99
N GLY A 160 0.16 -19.09 2.98
CA GLY A 160 -0.02 -19.97 4.13
C GLY A 160 -0.76 -19.33 5.31
N LEU A 161 -1.48 -18.24 5.07
CA LEU A 161 -2.23 -17.45 6.06
C LEU A 161 -3.76 -17.63 5.93
N GLY A 162 -4.21 -18.68 5.25
CA GLY A 162 -5.64 -18.94 5.04
C GLY A 162 -6.43 -19.07 6.33
N ASP A 163 -5.81 -19.62 7.37
CA ASP A 163 -6.41 -19.82 8.71
C ASP A 163 -5.98 -18.75 9.73
N ALA A 164 -5.23 -17.73 9.30
CA ALA A 164 -4.84 -16.64 10.19
C ALA A 164 -6.07 -15.84 10.66
N PRO A 165 -6.00 -15.20 11.84
CA PRO A 165 -7.12 -14.44 12.39
C PRO A 165 -7.30 -13.09 11.65
N ILE A 166 -7.80 -13.17 10.43
CA ILE A 166 -8.08 -12.02 9.56
C ILE A 166 -9.60 -11.93 9.35
N ARG A 167 -10.16 -10.79 9.71
CA ARG A 167 -11.55 -10.46 9.44
C ARG A 167 -11.64 -9.68 8.14
N TRP A 168 -12.31 -10.25 7.14
CA TRP A 168 -12.43 -9.69 5.81
C TRP A 168 -13.76 -8.95 5.63
N LEU A 169 -13.72 -7.68 5.23
CA LEU A 169 -14.90 -6.84 5.08
C LEU A 169 -14.89 -6.08 3.75
N VAL A 170 -16.01 -6.18 3.04
CA VAL A 170 -16.32 -5.33 1.87
C VAL A 170 -17.20 -4.19 2.37
N ASP A 171 -16.63 -3.01 2.57
CA ASP A 171 -17.32 -1.90 3.22
C ASP A 171 -16.68 -0.55 2.91
N ASP A 172 -17.47 0.52 3.08
CA ASP A 172 -16.95 1.88 3.15
C ASP A 172 -16.17 2.08 4.47
N CYS A 173 -14.94 2.57 4.37
CA CYS A 173 -14.03 2.69 5.50
C CYS A 173 -14.54 3.64 6.59
N VAL A 174 -15.11 4.78 6.22
CA VAL A 174 -15.65 5.76 7.17
C VAL A 174 -16.83 5.16 7.92
N LYS A 175 -17.78 4.57 7.21
CA LYS A 175 -18.96 3.91 7.80
C LYS A 175 -18.57 2.73 8.70
N PHE A 176 -17.53 1.99 8.31
CA PHE A 176 -16.99 0.91 9.14
C PHE A 176 -16.48 1.46 10.48
N VAL A 177 -15.65 2.50 10.45
CA VAL A 177 -15.11 3.12 11.67
C VAL A 177 -16.23 3.65 12.56
N GLU A 178 -17.23 4.32 12.01
CA GLU A 178 -18.40 4.81 12.75
C GLU A 178 -19.15 3.67 13.46
N ARG A 179 -19.29 2.51 12.81
CA ARG A 179 -19.92 1.34 13.45
C ARG A 179 -19.06 0.76 14.56
N GLU A 180 -17.73 0.71 14.39
CA GLU A 180 -16.82 0.22 15.42
C GLU A 180 -16.84 1.13 16.67
N ILE A 181 -16.97 2.44 16.49
CA ILE A 181 -17.17 3.38 17.60
C ILE A 181 -18.45 3.02 18.39
N ARG A 182 -19.59 2.81 17.70
CA ARG A 182 -20.84 2.43 18.35
C ARG A 182 -20.79 1.07 19.06
N ARG A 183 -19.95 0.17 18.54
CA ARG A 183 -19.73 -1.17 19.13
C ARG A 183 -18.74 -1.16 20.30
N GLY A 184 -18.02 -0.07 20.51
CA GLY A 184 -16.97 0.03 21.52
C GLY A 184 -15.73 -0.80 21.21
N ASN A 185 -15.52 -1.17 19.94
CA ASN A 185 -14.33 -1.92 19.53
C ASN A 185 -13.12 -0.99 19.44
N THR A 186 -11.95 -1.50 19.80
CA THR A 186 -10.67 -0.77 19.72
C THR A 186 -9.60 -1.59 19.01
N TYR A 187 -8.62 -0.87 18.49
CA TYR A 187 -7.49 -1.42 17.75
C TYR A 187 -6.17 -0.87 18.30
N ASP A 188 -5.15 -1.72 18.32
CA ASP A 188 -3.81 -1.35 18.79
C ASP A 188 -2.99 -0.64 17.72
N ALA A 189 -3.35 -0.83 16.48
CA ALA A 189 -2.73 -0.17 15.33
C ALA A 189 -3.74 0.05 14.21
N ILE A 190 -3.57 1.15 13.47
CA ILE A 190 -4.40 1.48 12.32
C ILE A 190 -3.48 1.82 11.15
N ILE A 191 -3.76 1.21 10.00
CA ILE A 191 -3.09 1.46 8.72
C ILE A 191 -4.15 1.97 7.76
N MET A 192 -3.83 3.02 6.98
CA MET A 192 -4.69 3.48 5.90
C MET A 192 -3.89 3.90 4.67
N ASP A 193 -4.38 3.52 3.52
CA ASP A 193 -3.82 3.85 2.22
C ASP A 193 -4.92 4.40 1.29
N PRO A 194 -5.47 5.58 1.61
CA PRO A 194 -6.61 6.13 0.89
C PRO A 194 -6.21 6.60 -0.51
N PRO A 195 -7.09 6.41 -1.51
CA PRO A 195 -6.87 6.98 -2.83
C PRO A 195 -7.01 8.50 -2.81
N SER A 196 -6.46 9.18 -3.82
CA SER A 196 -6.70 10.62 -4.01
C SER A 196 -8.18 10.91 -4.25
N TYR A 197 -8.83 10.06 -5.04
CA TYR A 197 -10.26 10.09 -5.33
C TYR A 197 -10.81 8.67 -5.42
N GLY A 198 -12.03 8.46 -4.97
CA GLY A 198 -12.69 7.16 -5.07
C GLY A 198 -14.21 7.25 -4.89
N ARG A 199 -14.87 6.14 -5.20
CA ARG A 199 -16.31 5.95 -4.95
C ARG A 199 -16.52 4.69 -4.12
N GLY A 200 -17.31 4.81 -3.09
CA GLY A 200 -17.75 3.68 -2.28
C GLY A 200 -18.80 2.83 -3.00
N PRO A 201 -19.13 1.65 -2.45
CA PRO A 201 -20.04 0.68 -3.07
C PRO A 201 -21.47 1.19 -3.25
N LYS A 202 -21.86 2.25 -2.54
CA LYS A 202 -23.18 2.89 -2.62
C LYS A 202 -23.13 4.30 -3.24
N GLY A 203 -22.04 4.64 -3.94
CA GLY A 203 -21.84 5.93 -4.60
C GLY A 203 -21.27 7.03 -3.70
N GLU A 204 -20.79 6.67 -2.50
CA GLU A 204 -20.09 7.61 -1.64
C GLU A 204 -18.86 8.19 -2.37
N ILE A 205 -18.64 9.49 -2.23
CA ILE A 205 -17.50 10.16 -2.84
C ILE A 205 -16.42 10.34 -1.79
N TRP A 206 -15.22 9.88 -2.10
CA TRP A 206 -13.99 10.13 -1.37
C TRP A 206 -13.10 11.11 -2.13
N LYS A 207 -12.71 12.20 -1.47
CA LYS A 207 -11.63 13.09 -1.90
C LYS A 207 -10.67 13.25 -0.74
N ILE A 208 -9.40 12.98 -0.95
CA ILE A 208 -8.42 12.92 0.15
C ILE A 208 -8.29 14.26 0.88
N GLU A 209 -8.26 15.36 0.16
CA GLU A 209 -8.14 16.72 0.73
C GLU A 209 -9.29 17.11 1.66
N ASP A 210 -10.48 16.54 1.44
CA ASP A 210 -11.67 16.82 2.25
C ASP A 210 -11.84 15.79 3.38
N MET A 211 -11.34 14.56 3.20
CA MET A 211 -11.77 13.42 3.99
C MET A 211 -10.68 12.83 4.91
N ILE A 212 -9.38 13.06 4.59
CA ILE A 212 -8.29 12.36 5.31
C ILE A 212 -8.18 12.82 6.77
N HIS A 213 -8.18 14.11 7.03
CA HIS A 213 -8.09 14.62 8.40
C HIS A 213 -9.30 14.24 9.25
N PRO A 214 -10.57 14.41 8.78
CA PRO A 214 -11.74 13.88 9.47
C PRO A 214 -11.66 12.38 9.76
N LEU A 215 -11.13 11.57 8.84
CA LEU A 215 -10.98 10.14 9.06
C LEU A 215 -9.92 9.83 10.13
N ILE A 216 -8.77 10.48 10.10
CA ILE A 216 -7.74 10.34 11.15
C ILE A 216 -8.35 10.65 12.51
N LYS A 217 -9.06 11.76 12.63
CA LYS A 217 -9.77 12.17 13.86
C LYS A 217 -10.79 11.12 14.30
N LEU A 218 -11.56 10.59 13.36
CA LEU A 218 -12.56 9.56 13.66
C LEU A 218 -11.89 8.27 14.18
N CYS A 219 -10.77 7.88 13.59
CA CYS A 219 -10.00 6.69 13.96
C CYS A 219 -9.40 6.77 15.37
N THR A 220 -9.13 7.96 15.90
CA THR A 220 -8.66 8.09 17.29
C THR A 220 -9.67 7.58 18.30
N LYS A 221 -10.97 7.58 17.96
CA LYS A 221 -12.05 7.08 18.83
C LYS A 221 -12.07 5.55 18.95
N ILE A 222 -11.39 4.85 18.06
CA ILE A 222 -11.25 3.38 18.09
C ILE A 222 -9.79 2.94 18.31
N LEU A 223 -8.89 3.89 18.57
CA LEU A 223 -7.52 3.59 18.91
C LEU A 223 -7.42 3.24 20.40
N SER A 224 -6.80 2.10 20.73
CA SER A 224 -6.65 1.67 22.12
C SER A 224 -5.74 2.63 22.91
N LYS A 225 -5.89 2.66 24.23
CA LYS A 225 -5.03 3.46 25.09
C LYS A 225 -3.55 3.06 24.98
N ASP A 226 -3.31 1.79 24.72
CA ASP A 226 -2.00 1.17 24.56
C ASP A 226 -1.62 0.99 23.08
N ALA A 227 -2.11 1.87 22.21
CA ALA A 227 -1.84 1.82 20.79
C ALA A 227 -0.35 1.69 20.49
N LEU A 228 -0.02 0.87 19.49
CA LEU A 228 1.34 0.53 19.12
C LEU A 228 1.87 1.43 18.02
N PHE A 229 1.09 1.60 16.95
CA PHE A 229 1.43 2.48 15.84
C PHE A 229 0.19 2.96 15.06
N PHE A 230 0.39 3.99 14.25
CA PHE A 230 -0.59 4.55 13.34
C PHE A 230 0.11 4.95 12.04
N LEU A 231 -0.34 4.41 10.91
CA LEU A 231 0.30 4.59 9.60
C LEU A 231 -0.69 5.18 8.59
N VAL A 232 -0.33 6.30 7.99
CA VAL A 232 -1.09 6.93 6.91
C VAL A 232 -0.22 7.04 5.67
N ASN A 233 -0.70 6.50 4.56
CA ASN A 233 -0.06 6.59 3.25
C ASN A 233 -0.75 7.62 2.36
N SER A 234 -0.02 8.23 1.46
CA SER A 234 -0.54 9.11 0.42
C SER A 234 0.25 9.00 -0.87
N TYR A 235 -0.46 8.88 -1.97
CA TYR A 235 0.08 8.95 -3.34
C TYR A 235 -0.40 10.22 -4.06
N THR A 236 -0.95 11.16 -3.33
CA THR A 236 -1.54 12.37 -3.87
C THR A 236 -0.47 13.42 -4.12
N THR A 237 -0.34 13.86 -5.36
CA THR A 237 0.54 14.97 -5.73
C THR A 237 0.13 16.25 -4.98
N GLY A 238 1.11 16.92 -4.40
CA GLY A 238 0.89 18.16 -3.63
C GLY A 238 0.61 17.94 -2.14
N LEU A 239 0.44 16.69 -1.69
CA LEU A 239 0.35 16.36 -0.26
C LEU A 239 1.75 15.97 0.25
N ALA A 240 2.50 16.95 0.73
CA ALA A 240 3.85 16.74 1.24
C ALA A 240 3.86 15.86 2.50
N PRO A 241 4.93 15.08 2.78
CA PRO A 241 5.04 14.27 3.99
C PRO A 241 4.79 15.06 5.28
N ALA A 242 5.29 16.29 5.36
CA ALA A 242 5.09 17.14 6.55
C ALA A 242 3.61 17.44 6.85
N VAL A 243 2.74 17.41 5.85
CA VAL A 243 1.28 17.56 6.07
C VAL A 243 0.72 16.37 6.80
N LEU A 244 1.19 15.15 6.51
CA LEU A 244 0.83 13.94 7.26
C LEU A 244 1.29 14.07 8.72
N THR A 245 2.52 14.52 8.95
CA THR A 245 3.03 14.77 10.31
C THR A 245 2.13 15.71 11.07
N TYR A 246 1.72 16.83 10.45
CA TYR A 246 0.87 17.83 11.10
C TYR A 246 -0.48 17.23 11.54
N MET A 247 -1.18 16.54 10.62
CA MET A 247 -2.48 15.95 10.90
C MET A 247 -2.41 14.86 11.97
N ILE A 248 -1.46 13.94 11.84
CA ILE A 248 -1.31 12.81 12.78
C ILE A 248 -0.89 13.33 14.15
N SER A 249 0.06 14.25 14.24
CA SER A 249 0.53 14.82 15.52
C SER A 249 -0.58 15.58 16.24
N THR A 250 -1.43 16.27 15.49
CA THR A 250 -2.58 17.00 16.05
C THR A 250 -3.56 16.05 16.72
N GLU A 251 -3.94 14.98 16.03
CA GLU A 251 -5.00 14.09 16.48
C GLU A 251 -4.53 13.03 17.48
N LEU A 252 -3.25 12.61 17.40
CA LEU A 252 -2.68 11.62 18.32
C LEU A 252 -1.97 12.24 19.53
N LYS A 253 -2.05 13.54 19.72
CA LYS A 253 -1.47 14.23 20.88
C LYS A 253 -1.81 13.60 22.25
N PRO A 254 -3.01 13.05 22.49
CA PRO A 254 -3.31 12.37 23.76
C PRO A 254 -2.54 11.08 24.01
N TRP A 255 -1.95 10.47 22.96
CA TRP A 255 -1.10 9.28 23.09
C TRP A 255 0.36 9.70 23.18
N ASN A 256 1.10 9.06 24.10
CA ASN A 256 2.53 9.29 24.22
C ASN A 256 3.27 8.61 23.06
N GLY A 257 3.88 9.41 22.19
CA GLY A 257 4.57 8.92 21.01
C GLY A 257 5.00 10.04 20.08
N HIS A 258 5.62 9.69 18.97
CA HIS A 258 6.10 10.65 18.00
C HIS A 258 5.72 10.27 16.57
N VAL A 259 5.76 11.23 15.67
CA VAL A 259 5.47 11.07 14.24
C VAL A 259 6.72 11.38 13.43
N ASP A 260 7.06 10.48 12.51
CA ASP A 260 7.97 10.74 11.40
C ASP A 260 7.24 10.50 10.08
N SER A 261 7.42 11.41 9.13
CA SER A 261 6.81 11.31 7.80
C SER A 261 7.86 11.55 6.74
N GLN A 262 7.95 10.62 5.79
CA GLN A 262 8.91 10.67 4.71
C GLN A 262 8.30 10.19 3.41
N GLU A 263 8.95 10.53 2.29
CA GLU A 263 8.69 9.82 1.04
C GLU A 263 9.12 8.37 1.16
N ILE A 264 8.41 7.50 0.44
CA ILE A 264 8.80 6.10 0.24
C ILE A 264 9.24 5.91 -1.21
N GLY A 265 10.22 5.06 -1.43
CA GLY A 265 10.79 4.88 -2.76
C GLY A 265 11.32 3.49 -3.03
N LEU A 266 11.62 3.27 -4.30
CA LEU A 266 12.19 2.05 -4.83
C LEU A 266 13.54 2.32 -5.48
N PRO A 267 14.58 1.51 -5.22
CA PRO A 267 15.86 1.67 -5.89
C PRO A 267 15.72 1.38 -7.39
N VAL A 268 16.46 2.14 -8.20
CA VAL A 268 16.56 1.97 -9.65
C VAL A 268 17.94 1.43 -9.97
N THR A 269 17.99 0.23 -10.51
CA THR A 269 19.26 -0.54 -10.68
C THR A 269 20.24 0.17 -11.60
N ASP A 270 19.80 0.60 -12.78
CA ASP A 270 20.73 1.15 -13.80
C ASP A 270 21.31 2.52 -13.39
N SER A 271 20.56 3.32 -12.67
CA SER A 271 21.00 4.67 -12.27
C SER A 271 21.64 4.70 -10.88
N GLY A 272 21.33 3.73 -10.02
CA GLY A 272 21.69 3.76 -8.60
C GLY A 272 20.93 4.82 -7.79
N LEU A 273 19.92 5.45 -8.38
CA LEU A 273 19.06 6.43 -7.73
C LEU A 273 17.81 5.75 -7.15
N VAL A 274 16.95 6.52 -6.53
CA VAL A 274 15.68 6.05 -5.95
C VAL A 274 14.52 6.75 -6.63
N LEU A 275 13.55 5.98 -7.13
CA LEU A 275 12.29 6.51 -7.62
C LEU A 275 11.37 6.79 -6.44
N PRO A 276 10.97 8.06 -6.19
CA PRO A 276 9.96 8.37 -5.18
C PRO A 276 8.59 7.86 -5.64
N CYS A 277 7.88 7.16 -4.77
CA CYS A 277 6.61 6.50 -5.11
C CYS A 277 5.40 7.10 -4.40
N GLY A 278 5.59 7.67 -3.23
CA GLY A 278 4.56 8.25 -2.41
C GLY A 278 5.12 8.71 -1.07
N ALA A 279 4.26 8.97 -0.10
CA ALA A 279 4.63 9.38 1.24
C ALA A 279 3.94 8.54 2.31
N SER A 280 4.58 8.39 3.45
CA SER A 280 4.02 7.74 4.64
C SER A 280 4.26 8.58 5.88
N GLY A 281 3.24 8.70 6.71
CA GLY A 281 3.35 9.23 8.06
C GLY A 281 3.22 8.09 9.06
N ARG A 282 4.21 7.93 9.93
CA ARG A 282 4.30 6.88 10.95
C ARG A 282 4.27 7.51 12.33
N TRP A 283 3.22 7.24 13.07
CA TRP A 283 3.23 7.47 14.52
C TRP A 283 3.58 6.17 15.22
N GLU A 284 4.41 6.26 16.22
CA GLU A 284 4.72 5.15 17.11
C GLU A 284 4.76 5.62 18.56
N ARG A 285 4.44 4.70 19.46
CA ARG A 285 4.54 4.92 20.91
C ARG A 285 6.02 5.02 21.31
N ASP A 286 6.33 5.93 22.23
CA ASP A 286 7.65 6.05 22.87
C ASP A 286 7.96 4.88 23.79
#